data_d8344975feffcdacd6bd89d0dd16a904
#
_entry.id   d8344975feffcdacd6bd89d0dd16a904
#
_cell.length_a   1.000
_cell.length_b   1.000
_cell.length_c   1.000
_cell.angle_alpha   90.00
_cell.angle_beta   90.00
_cell.angle_gamma   90.00
#
_symmetry.space_group_name_H-M   'P 1'
#
loop_
_entity.id
_entity.type
_entity.pdbx_description
1 polymer ?
#
loop_
_entity_poly.entity_id
_entity_poly.type
_entity_poly.pdbx_seq_one_letter_code
_entity_poly.pdbx_strand_id
1 'polypeptide(L)'
;MKEIKWNSKAREFVRLLDDGTKREIGTLLRILQMGQRLGEPQSKPMKMIHQGAYELRIKDRKGIYRVIYVLAVSDKILIPHAFTKKTQKTPLKEIETSKKRLQELLNEENF
;
A
#
# COMPACT_ATOMS: atom_id res chain seq x y z
N MET A 1 -0.37 -18.12 -4.89
CA MET A 1 0.20 -16.80 -4.61
C MET A 1 -0.84 -15.73 -4.93
N LYS A 2 -1.01 -14.76 -4.04
CA LYS A 2 -1.97 -13.68 -4.26
C LYS A 2 -1.51 -12.76 -5.37
N GLU A 3 -2.45 -12.29 -6.15
CA GLU A 3 -2.18 -11.35 -7.23
C GLU A 3 -2.21 -9.92 -6.69
N ILE A 4 -1.29 -9.08 -7.16
CA ILE A 4 -1.26 -7.66 -6.76
C ILE A 4 -1.89 -6.83 -7.86
N LYS A 5 -2.84 -5.97 -7.47
CA LYS A 5 -3.45 -5.00 -8.38
C LYS A 5 -3.07 -3.61 -7.91
N TRP A 6 -2.36 -2.89 -8.78
CA TRP A 6 -1.85 -1.56 -8.47
C TRP A 6 -2.74 -0.48 -9.09
N ASN A 7 -2.97 0.59 -8.34
CA ASN A 7 -3.32 1.86 -8.96
C ASN A 7 -2.09 2.33 -9.75
N SER A 8 -2.29 2.83 -10.97
CA SER A 8 -1.17 3.17 -11.85
C SER A 8 -0.27 4.25 -11.26
N LYS A 9 -0.84 5.25 -10.58
CA LYS A 9 -0.05 6.31 -9.98
C LYS A 9 0.72 5.83 -8.76
N ALA A 10 0.14 4.92 -7.98
CA ALA A 10 0.83 4.30 -6.86
C ALA A 10 2.03 3.49 -7.34
N ARG A 11 1.85 2.74 -8.42
CA ARG A 11 2.93 1.95 -9.00
C ARG A 11 4.05 2.85 -9.51
N GLU A 12 3.68 3.93 -10.19
CA GLU A 12 4.67 4.87 -10.71
C GLU A 12 5.46 5.52 -9.58
N PHE A 13 4.79 5.88 -8.48
CA PHE A 13 5.46 6.44 -7.31
C PHE A 13 6.55 5.48 -6.82
N VAL A 14 6.21 4.21 -6.64
CA VAL A 14 7.17 3.22 -6.15
C VAL A 14 8.30 2.99 -7.14
N ARG A 15 8.00 2.99 -8.44
CA ARG A 15 9.02 2.79 -9.47
C ARG A 15 10.11 3.85 -9.44
N LEU A 16 9.79 5.05 -8.99
CA LEU A 16 10.73 6.17 -8.95
C LEU A 16 11.58 6.22 -7.68
N LEU A 17 11.35 5.32 -6.75
CA LEU A 17 12.16 5.24 -5.53
C LEU A 17 13.51 4.57 -5.84
N ASP A 18 14.46 4.72 -4.91
CA ASP A 18 15.78 4.10 -5.05
C ASP A 18 15.65 2.57 -5.11
N ASP A 19 16.60 1.94 -5.79
CA ASP A 19 16.58 0.50 -6.01
C ASP A 19 16.50 -0.30 -4.71
N GLY A 20 17.25 0.09 -3.69
CA GLY A 20 17.21 -0.59 -2.40
C GLY A 20 15.84 -0.50 -1.75
N THR A 21 15.23 0.67 -1.82
CA THR A 21 13.90 0.91 -1.26
C THR A 21 12.84 0.11 -2.02
N LYS A 22 12.93 0.07 -3.35
CA LYS A 22 12.03 -0.75 -4.15
C LYS A 22 12.15 -2.23 -3.81
N ARG A 23 13.38 -2.71 -3.61
CA ARG A 23 13.58 -4.11 -3.24
C ARG A 23 12.97 -4.44 -1.89
N GLU A 24 13.10 -3.53 -0.94
CA GLU A 24 12.49 -3.72 0.37
C GLU A 24 10.96 -3.82 0.26
N ILE A 25 10.36 -2.90 -0.50
CA ILE A 25 8.91 -2.94 -0.73
C ILE A 25 8.52 -4.25 -1.41
N GLY A 26 9.27 -4.64 -2.44
CA GLY A 26 8.99 -5.89 -3.15
C GLY A 26 9.08 -7.11 -2.25
N THR A 27 10.08 -7.15 -1.36
CA THR A 27 10.21 -8.24 -0.40
C THR A 27 9.01 -8.33 0.53
N LEU A 28 8.56 -7.19 1.06
CA LEU A 28 7.42 -7.16 1.95
C LEU A 28 6.12 -7.55 1.24
N LEU A 29 5.93 -7.08 0.01
CA LEU A 29 4.77 -7.46 -0.77
C LEU A 29 4.79 -8.96 -1.10
N ARG A 30 5.98 -9.52 -1.33
CA ARG A 30 6.10 -10.96 -1.58
C ARG A 30 5.65 -11.78 -0.37
N ILE A 31 6.01 -11.34 0.83
CA ILE A 31 5.57 -11.99 2.06
C ILE A 31 4.03 -12.03 2.11
N LEU A 32 3.40 -10.90 1.77
CA LEU A 32 1.94 -10.83 1.74
C LEU A 32 1.35 -11.73 0.65
N GLN A 33 2.00 -11.81 -0.51
CA GLN A 33 1.54 -12.69 -1.59
C GLN A 33 1.57 -14.16 -1.19
N MET A 34 2.50 -14.52 -0.31
CA MET A 34 2.61 -15.90 0.17
C MET A 34 1.59 -16.23 1.26
N GLY A 35 0.71 -15.29 1.58
CA GLY A 35 -0.34 -15.51 2.57
C GLY A 35 0.05 -15.20 4.00
N GLN A 36 1.26 -14.68 4.21
CA GLN A 36 1.70 -14.29 5.55
C GLN A 36 1.29 -12.86 5.83
N ARG A 37 1.25 -12.51 7.10
CA ARG A 37 0.90 -11.16 7.53
C ARG A 37 2.11 -10.41 8.03
N LEU A 38 2.05 -9.09 7.92
CA LEU A 38 3.06 -8.19 8.48
C LEU A 38 2.47 -7.53 9.71
N GLY A 39 3.33 -7.31 10.72
CA GLY A 39 2.95 -6.58 11.92
C GLY A 39 3.75 -5.30 12.06
N GLU A 40 3.53 -4.60 13.17
CA GLU A 40 4.32 -3.41 13.43
C GLU A 40 5.76 -3.81 13.72
N PRO A 41 6.72 -2.98 13.35
CA PRO A 41 6.56 -1.61 12.85
C PRO A 41 6.37 -1.51 11.34
N GLN A 42 6.51 -2.60 10.58
CA GLN A 42 6.46 -2.53 9.12
C GLN A 42 5.07 -2.24 8.57
N SER A 43 4.02 -2.61 9.31
CA SER A 43 2.65 -2.47 8.80
C SER A 43 1.72 -2.08 9.93
N LYS A 44 0.78 -1.18 9.63
CA LYS A 44 -0.18 -0.69 10.60
C LYS A 44 -1.58 -0.68 9.98
N PRO A 45 -2.61 -1.16 10.71
CA PRO A 45 -3.98 -1.10 10.19
C PRO A 45 -4.43 0.33 9.95
N MET A 46 -5.20 0.53 8.86
CA MET A 46 -5.75 1.83 8.48
C MET A 46 -7.24 1.67 8.25
N LYS A 47 -7.97 1.42 9.34
CA LYS A 47 -9.40 1.13 9.27
C LYS A 47 -10.23 2.28 8.72
N MET A 48 -9.74 3.52 8.84
CA MET A 48 -10.44 4.67 8.30
C MET A 48 -10.45 4.65 6.76
N ILE A 49 -9.57 3.88 6.12
CA ILE A 49 -9.59 3.73 4.67
C ILE A 49 -10.52 2.58 4.30
N HIS A 50 -10.33 1.44 4.94
CA HIS A 50 -11.11 0.23 4.69
C HIS A 50 -10.79 -0.77 5.79
N GLN A 51 -11.75 -1.66 6.10
CA GLN A 51 -11.56 -2.61 7.18
C GLN A 51 -10.35 -3.52 6.98
N GLY A 52 -10.03 -3.87 5.74
CA GLY A 52 -8.87 -4.70 5.43
C GLY A 52 -7.67 -3.91 4.93
N ALA A 53 -7.61 -2.61 5.21
CA ALA A 53 -6.52 -1.76 4.73
C ALA A 53 -5.41 -1.64 5.75
N TYR A 54 -4.19 -1.52 5.24
CA TYR A 54 -2.97 -1.36 6.04
C TYR A 54 -2.05 -0.35 5.39
N GLU A 55 -1.17 0.20 6.21
CA GLU A 55 -0.15 1.14 5.76
C GLU A 55 1.20 0.46 5.91
N LEU A 56 1.87 0.20 4.78
CA LEU A 56 3.22 -0.33 4.76
C LEU A 56 4.19 0.83 5.00
N ARG A 57 5.11 0.65 5.93
CA ARG A 57 5.99 1.72 6.40
C ARG A 57 7.42 1.46 5.97
N ILE A 58 7.96 2.36 5.17
CA ILE A 58 9.30 2.25 4.60
C ILE A 58 10.04 3.54 4.83
N LYS A 59 11.34 3.47 5.06
CA LYS A 59 12.16 4.68 5.10
C LYS A 59 13.55 4.40 4.53
N ASP A 60 14.15 5.43 3.96
CA ASP A 60 15.53 5.43 3.55
C ASP A 60 16.15 6.78 3.86
N ARG A 61 17.36 7.05 3.34
CA ARG A 61 18.04 8.31 3.64
C ARG A 61 17.32 9.54 3.10
N LYS A 62 16.49 9.36 2.07
CA LYS A 62 15.80 10.47 1.41
C LYS A 62 14.45 10.79 2.00
N GLY A 63 13.85 9.85 2.70
CA GLY A 63 12.51 10.12 3.23
C GLY A 63 11.82 8.93 3.85
N ILE A 64 10.59 9.19 4.20
CA ILE A 64 9.69 8.20 4.79
C ILE A 64 8.54 7.99 3.81
N TYR A 65 8.25 6.73 3.50
CA TYR A 65 7.25 6.39 2.50
C TYR A 65 6.19 5.50 3.07
N ARG A 66 4.98 5.61 2.53
CA ARG A 66 3.85 4.78 2.91
C ARG A 66 3.25 4.17 1.66
N VAL A 67 2.93 2.88 1.74
CA VAL A 67 2.22 2.17 0.67
C VAL A 67 0.96 1.60 1.29
N ILE A 68 -0.20 2.03 0.80
CA ILE A 68 -1.49 1.54 1.31
C ILE A 68 -1.82 0.26 0.55
N TYR A 69 -2.14 -0.81 1.29
CA TYR A 69 -2.56 -2.06 0.68
C TYR A 69 -3.78 -2.62 1.39
N VAL A 70 -4.58 -3.40 0.66
CA VAL A 70 -5.85 -3.92 1.15
C VAL A 70 -5.91 -5.42 0.88
N LEU A 71 -6.19 -6.20 1.92
CA LEU A 71 -6.23 -7.65 1.86
C LEU A 71 -7.65 -8.23 1.83
N ALA A 72 -8.66 -7.37 1.81
CA ALA A 72 -10.04 -7.79 2.00
C ALA A 72 -10.71 -8.36 0.75
N VAL A 73 -10.00 -8.53 -0.35
CA VAL A 73 -10.58 -8.95 -1.62
C VAL A 73 -10.03 -10.30 -2.03
N SER A 74 -10.72 -11.37 -1.60
CA SER A 74 -10.41 -12.74 -1.99
C SER A 74 -8.91 -13.04 -1.89
N ASP A 75 -8.28 -13.50 -2.98
CA ASP A 75 -6.85 -13.79 -3.01
C ASP A 75 -6.04 -12.70 -3.72
N LYS A 76 -6.50 -11.46 -3.63
CA LYS A 76 -5.82 -10.32 -4.22
C LYS A 76 -5.32 -9.35 -3.16
N ILE A 77 -4.29 -8.60 -3.53
CA ILE A 77 -3.77 -7.49 -2.75
C ILE A 77 -3.97 -6.25 -3.60
N LEU A 78 -4.76 -5.29 -3.12
CA LEU A 78 -5.00 -4.05 -3.85
C LEU A 78 -4.09 -2.96 -3.28
N ILE A 79 -3.43 -2.21 -4.15
CA ILE A 79 -2.54 -1.11 -3.72
C ILE A 79 -3.05 0.19 -4.35
N PRO A 80 -3.90 0.93 -3.62
CA PRO A 80 -4.50 2.15 -4.17
C PRO A 80 -3.60 3.37 -4.12
N HIS A 81 -2.65 3.44 -3.16
CA HIS A 81 -1.93 4.71 -2.97
C HIS A 81 -0.55 4.45 -2.37
N ALA A 82 0.38 5.31 -2.73
CA ALA A 82 1.71 5.37 -2.14
C ALA A 82 2.14 6.82 -2.12
N PHE A 83 2.83 7.24 -1.06
CA PHE A 83 3.17 8.66 -0.90
C PHE A 83 4.33 8.83 0.06
N THR A 84 4.96 10.03 -0.01
CA THR A 84 6.00 10.43 0.94
C THR A 84 5.31 11.00 2.17
N LYS A 85 5.66 10.49 3.33
CA LYS A 85 5.06 10.96 4.59
C LYS A 85 5.90 12.09 5.17
N LYS A 86 5.24 13.21 5.47
CA LYS A 86 5.90 14.40 6.00
C LYS A 86 5.44 14.80 7.39
N THR A 87 4.44 14.09 7.92
CA THR A 87 3.84 14.43 9.22
C THR A 87 3.70 13.17 10.07
N GLN A 88 3.43 13.37 11.38
CA GLN A 88 3.25 12.25 12.31
C GLN A 88 2.06 11.37 11.91
N LYS A 89 0.92 12.00 11.68
CA LYS A 89 -0.29 11.28 11.28
C LYS A 89 -0.41 11.28 9.77
N THR A 90 -1.07 10.27 9.24
CA THR A 90 -1.40 10.25 7.81
C THR A 90 -2.41 11.35 7.54
N PRO A 91 -2.07 12.32 6.67
CA PRO A 91 -3.00 13.43 6.40
C PRO A 91 -4.30 12.97 5.79
N LEU A 92 -5.37 13.72 6.07
CA LEU A 92 -6.69 13.42 5.54
C LEU A 92 -6.68 13.32 4.01
N LYS A 93 -5.89 14.17 3.37
CA LYS A 93 -5.74 14.16 1.91
C LYS A 93 -5.31 12.79 1.40
N GLU A 94 -4.36 12.16 2.08
CA GLU A 94 -3.87 10.85 1.65
C GLU A 94 -4.89 9.76 1.92
N ILE A 95 -5.64 9.89 3.00
CA ILE A 95 -6.72 8.95 3.31
C ILE A 95 -7.81 9.04 2.24
N GLU A 96 -8.19 10.26 1.87
CA GLU A 96 -9.23 10.47 0.85
C GLU A 96 -8.80 9.92 -0.51
N THR A 97 -7.55 10.18 -0.91
CA THR A 97 -7.02 9.65 -2.15
C THR A 97 -7.03 8.12 -2.14
N SER A 98 -6.63 7.54 -1.00
CA SER A 98 -6.62 6.08 -0.84
C SER A 98 -8.02 5.50 -1.01
N LYS A 99 -9.02 6.12 -0.39
CA LYS A 99 -10.40 5.64 -0.46
C LYS A 99 -10.93 5.72 -1.88
N LYS A 100 -10.70 6.83 -2.56
CA LYS A 100 -11.18 7.03 -3.92
C LYS A 100 -10.57 5.99 -4.87
N ARG A 101 -9.26 5.82 -4.81
CA ARG A 101 -8.56 4.88 -5.69
C ARG A 101 -8.89 3.44 -5.36
N LEU A 102 -9.10 3.14 -4.08
CA LEU A 102 -9.54 1.81 -3.69
C LEU A 102 -10.89 1.49 -4.32
N GLN A 103 -11.83 2.45 -4.29
CA GLN A 103 -13.13 2.25 -4.92
C GLN A 103 -13.00 1.95 -6.40
N GLU A 104 -12.09 2.64 -7.08
CA GLU A 104 -11.84 2.39 -8.50
C GLU A 104 -11.32 0.98 -8.73
N LEU A 105 -10.37 0.54 -7.90
CA LEU A 105 -9.85 -0.83 -8.01
C LEU A 105 -10.91 -1.88 -7.72
N LEU A 106 -11.75 -1.64 -6.71
CA LEU A 106 -12.83 -2.56 -6.38
C LEU A 106 -13.83 -2.66 -7.52
N ASN A 107 -14.13 -1.56 -8.18
CA ASN A 107 -15.05 -1.56 -9.32
C ASN A 107 -14.49 -2.40 -10.47
N GLU A 108 -13.19 -2.38 -10.68
CA GLU A 108 -12.55 -3.21 -11.71
C GLU A 108 -12.66 -4.69 -11.40
N GLU A 109 -12.71 -5.05 -10.12
CA GLU A 109 -12.78 -6.45 -9.70
C GLU A 109 -14.20 -7.01 -9.68
N ASN A 110 -15.21 -6.16 -9.82
CA ASN A 110 -16.62 -6.55 -9.66
C ASN A 110 -17.32 -6.82 -11.00
N PHE A 111 -16.70 -7.56 -11.87
CA PHE A 111 -17.33 -7.93 -13.13
C PHE A 111 -17.47 -9.38 -13.27
#